data_fedbbcaa89d1ed239b711822dacbd76c
#
_entry.id   fedbbcaa89d1ed239b711822dacbd76c
#
_cell.length_a   1.000
_cell.length_b   1.000
_cell.length_c   1.000
_cell.angle_alpha   90.00
_cell.angle_beta   90.00
_cell.angle_gamma   90.00
#
_symmetry.space_group_name_H-M   'P 1'
#
loop_
_entity.id
_entity.type
_entity.pdbx_description
1 polymer ?
#
loop_
_entity_poly.entity_id
_entity_poly.type
_entity_poly.pdbx_seq_one_letter_code
_entity_poly.pdbx_strand_id
1 'polypeptide(L)'
;LLLGLWPKYSVIDVIRSFHRMDGELLRSLVEKHESGLMVLSSPADPNELRDISIDDVRMLLSVLGSHVENIVVDAGSFLTRGTGAGLSSADQVFLLATPEIPTLRNMKRVLPALMRQDPEIRNHLSLVLNRVGPDDMVRKDDVEEVLETEVGWTLPRDDGALTKAANLGAPVVTGGKSSYGSSLMKIVDDLCGAPETPTNSRSGLVGAIGGMFSRKSPKPRVDTRRTATAEVTS
;
A
#
# COMPACT_ATOMS: atom_id res chain seq x y z
N LEU A 1 10.20 9.08 11.14
CA LEU A 1 11.19 8.34 11.95
C LEU A 1 11.77 7.15 11.18
N LEU A 2 10.95 6.26 10.61
CA LEU A 2 11.42 5.07 9.88
C LEU A 2 12.21 5.39 8.60
N LEU A 3 12.05 6.59 8.06
CA LEU A 3 12.74 7.08 6.86
C LEU A 3 13.82 8.11 7.20
N GLY A 4 14.13 8.33 8.46
CA GLY A 4 15.09 9.38 8.88
C GLY A 4 14.64 10.81 8.58
N LEU A 5 13.36 11.01 8.22
CA LEU A 5 12.79 12.31 7.90
C LEU A 5 12.11 12.96 9.09
N TRP A 6 12.11 14.29 9.09
CA TRP A 6 11.44 15.15 10.07
C TRP A 6 10.59 16.19 9.35
N PRO A 7 9.40 15.77 8.82
CA PRO A 7 8.55 16.63 8.03
C PRO A 7 8.15 17.89 8.82
N LYS A 8 8.28 19.04 8.17
CA LYS A 8 7.93 20.34 8.74
C LYS A 8 6.41 20.59 8.62
N TYR A 9 5.80 20.06 7.58
CA TYR A 9 4.39 20.24 7.25
C TYR A 9 3.67 18.91 7.32
N SER A 10 2.35 18.98 7.47
CA SER A 10 1.46 17.83 7.60
C SER A 10 0.33 17.85 6.55
N VAL A 11 -0.50 16.83 6.53
CA VAL A 11 -1.72 16.77 5.71
C VAL A 11 -2.64 17.97 5.94
N ILE A 12 -2.66 18.51 7.17
CA ILE A 12 -3.48 19.67 7.54
C ILE A 12 -3.03 20.94 6.79
N ASP A 13 -1.71 21.12 6.63
CA ASP A 13 -1.17 22.28 5.92
C ASP A 13 -1.54 22.25 4.44
N VAL A 14 -1.55 21.05 3.85
CA VAL A 14 -2.01 20.85 2.47
C VAL A 14 -3.50 21.15 2.36
N ILE A 15 -4.34 20.60 3.25
CA ILE A 15 -5.79 20.83 3.27
C ILE A 15 -6.12 22.33 3.42
N ARG A 16 -5.48 23.00 4.37
CA ARG A 16 -5.67 24.45 4.59
C ARG A 16 -5.26 25.31 3.38
N SER A 17 -4.45 24.74 2.49
CA SER A 17 -3.92 25.46 1.33
C SER A 17 -4.63 25.12 0.01
N PHE A 18 -5.69 24.31 0.00
CA PHE A 18 -6.36 23.85 -1.23
C PHE A 18 -6.76 24.98 -2.18
N HIS A 19 -7.25 26.12 -1.63
CA HIS A 19 -7.71 27.26 -2.43
C HIS A 19 -6.62 27.93 -3.29
N ARG A 20 -5.35 27.64 -3.03
CA ARG A 20 -4.18 28.18 -3.74
C ARG A 20 -3.18 27.09 -4.15
N MET A 21 -3.62 25.81 -4.11
CA MET A 21 -2.73 24.70 -4.37
C MET A 21 -2.33 24.66 -5.84
N ASP A 22 -1.02 24.63 -6.06
CA ASP A 22 -0.38 24.31 -7.33
C ASP A 22 0.76 23.32 -7.10
N GLY A 23 1.38 22.87 -8.17
CA GLY A 23 2.45 21.87 -8.08
C GLY A 23 3.72 22.38 -7.39
N GLU A 24 3.97 23.69 -7.35
CA GLU A 24 5.12 24.27 -6.66
C GLU A 24 4.86 24.32 -5.15
N LEU A 25 3.70 24.78 -4.76
CA LEU A 25 3.29 24.80 -3.36
C LEU A 25 3.22 23.38 -2.78
N LEU A 26 2.62 22.42 -3.52
CA LEU A 26 2.60 21.03 -3.06
C LEU A 26 4.01 20.50 -2.81
N ARG A 27 4.94 20.70 -3.76
CA ARG A 27 6.35 20.28 -3.57
C ARG A 27 7.02 20.97 -2.39
N SER A 28 6.60 22.15 -1.99
CA SER A 28 7.13 22.85 -0.81
C SER A 28 6.58 22.32 0.52
N LEU A 29 5.43 21.65 0.49
CA LEU A 29 4.74 21.11 1.67
C LEU A 29 5.06 19.63 1.93
N VAL A 30 5.61 18.92 0.95
CA VAL A 30 6.03 17.53 1.12
C VAL A 30 7.52 17.43 1.42
N GLU A 31 7.89 16.47 2.25
CA GLU A 31 9.31 16.16 2.51
C GLU A 31 9.79 15.13 1.49
N LYS A 32 10.96 15.36 0.91
CA LYS A 32 11.54 14.45 -0.09
C LYS A 32 12.66 13.64 0.51
N HIS A 33 12.49 12.32 0.51
CA HIS A 33 13.55 11.36 0.86
C HIS A 33 14.59 11.25 -0.28
N GLU A 34 15.81 10.85 0.03
CA GLU A 34 16.90 10.66 -0.95
C GLU A 34 16.57 9.66 -2.07
N SER A 35 15.72 8.68 -1.80
CA SER A 35 15.20 7.73 -2.81
C SER A 35 14.25 8.35 -3.83
N GLY A 36 13.84 9.61 -3.65
CA GLY A 36 12.82 10.27 -4.46
C GLY A 36 11.40 10.16 -3.91
N LEU A 37 11.17 9.34 -2.87
CA LEU A 37 9.89 9.24 -2.20
C LEU A 37 9.50 10.60 -1.59
N MET A 38 8.28 11.05 -1.87
CA MET A 38 7.68 12.22 -1.23
C MET A 38 6.82 11.79 -0.06
N VAL A 39 7.02 12.41 1.09
CA VAL A 39 6.34 12.07 2.33
C VAL A 39 5.50 13.23 2.82
N LEU A 40 4.24 12.96 3.08
CA LEU A 40 3.31 13.87 3.74
C LEU A 40 2.93 13.25 5.08
N SER A 41 3.26 13.93 6.17
CA SER A 41 3.06 13.37 7.51
C SER A 41 1.66 13.67 8.06
N SER A 42 1.27 12.87 9.04
CA SER A 42 0.20 13.20 9.96
C SER A 42 0.60 14.43 10.81
N PRO A 43 -0.34 15.24 11.31
CA PRO A 43 -0.03 16.34 12.20
C PRO A 43 0.56 15.84 13.54
N ALA A 44 1.33 16.70 14.19
CA ALA A 44 1.94 16.38 15.49
C ALA A 44 0.88 16.26 16.61
N ASP A 45 -0.19 17.06 16.55
CA ASP A 45 -1.35 16.95 17.43
C ASP A 45 -2.43 16.06 16.77
N PRO A 46 -2.69 14.85 17.31
CA PRO A 46 -3.73 13.97 16.78
C PRO A 46 -5.15 14.58 16.80
N ASN A 47 -5.40 15.60 17.61
CA ASN A 47 -6.70 16.27 17.65
C ASN A 47 -7.00 17.02 16.36
N GLU A 48 -5.98 17.51 15.65
CA GLU A 48 -6.17 18.18 14.36
C GLU A 48 -6.77 17.24 13.30
N LEU A 49 -6.59 15.92 13.43
CA LEU A 49 -7.20 14.94 12.52
C LEU A 49 -8.71 14.82 12.68
N ARG A 50 -9.29 15.25 13.81
CA ARG A 50 -10.73 15.18 14.06
C ARG A 50 -11.54 16.10 13.18
N ASP A 51 -10.91 17.19 12.72
CA ASP A 51 -11.53 18.24 11.91
C ASP A 51 -11.44 17.94 10.42
N ILE A 52 -10.73 16.86 10.02
CA ILE A 52 -10.65 16.43 8.62
C ILE A 52 -11.96 15.75 8.23
N SER A 53 -12.65 16.33 7.26
CA SER A 53 -13.83 15.75 6.67
C SER A 53 -13.48 14.64 5.64
N ILE A 54 -14.50 13.86 5.27
CA ILE A 54 -14.38 12.87 4.17
C ILE A 54 -14.02 13.58 2.86
N ASP A 55 -14.57 14.74 2.62
CA ASP A 55 -14.35 15.50 1.39
C ASP A 55 -12.93 16.09 1.34
N ASP A 56 -12.38 16.48 2.49
CA ASP A 56 -10.97 16.88 2.57
C ASP A 56 -10.02 15.75 2.17
N VAL A 57 -10.29 14.52 2.63
CA VAL A 57 -9.49 13.36 2.24
C VAL A 57 -9.60 13.07 0.74
N ARG A 58 -10.82 13.10 0.18
CA ARG A 58 -11.04 12.91 -1.25
C ARG A 58 -10.33 13.97 -2.09
N MET A 59 -10.44 15.23 -1.68
CA MET A 59 -9.78 16.33 -2.35
C MET A 59 -8.26 16.21 -2.27
N LEU A 60 -7.72 15.84 -1.10
CA LEU A 60 -6.29 15.58 -0.91
C LEU A 60 -5.79 14.52 -1.87
N LEU A 61 -6.46 13.35 -1.94
CA LEU A 61 -6.09 12.27 -2.84
C LEU A 61 -6.18 12.69 -4.32
N SER A 62 -7.21 13.47 -4.68
CA SER A 62 -7.36 14.01 -6.04
C SER A 62 -6.22 14.96 -6.40
N VAL A 63 -5.84 15.87 -5.50
CA VAL A 63 -4.72 16.80 -5.70
C VAL A 63 -3.41 16.02 -5.82
N LEU A 64 -3.14 15.09 -4.93
CA LEU A 64 -1.94 14.27 -4.98
C LEU A 64 -1.87 13.45 -6.28
N GLY A 65 -2.96 12.79 -6.67
CA GLY A 65 -3.05 11.96 -7.87
C GLY A 65 -2.85 12.71 -9.19
N SER A 66 -3.01 14.05 -9.19
CA SER A 66 -2.66 14.87 -10.35
C SER A 66 -1.15 15.17 -10.47
N HIS A 67 -0.35 14.84 -9.44
CA HIS A 67 1.07 15.18 -9.39
C HIS A 67 1.99 13.97 -9.23
N VAL A 68 1.47 12.82 -8.82
CA VAL A 68 2.25 11.59 -8.62
C VAL A 68 1.52 10.39 -9.21
N GLU A 69 2.27 9.39 -9.66
CA GLU A 69 1.71 8.16 -10.25
C GLU A 69 1.17 7.20 -9.20
N ASN A 70 1.83 7.14 -8.05
CA ASN A 70 1.49 6.21 -6.98
C ASN A 70 1.35 6.94 -5.65
N ILE A 71 0.28 6.65 -4.92
CA ILE A 71 0.02 7.17 -3.58
C ILE A 71 -0.12 5.97 -2.65
N VAL A 72 0.68 5.93 -1.59
CA VAL A 72 0.55 4.95 -0.52
C VAL A 72 0.03 5.66 0.73
N VAL A 73 -1.12 5.21 1.23
CA VAL A 73 -1.75 5.78 2.43
C VAL A 73 -1.60 4.81 3.58
N ASP A 74 -0.86 5.21 4.62
CA ASP A 74 -0.88 4.51 5.89
C ASP A 74 -2.14 4.92 6.68
N ALA A 75 -3.13 4.05 6.64
CA ALA A 75 -4.42 4.29 7.29
C ALA A 75 -4.40 3.96 8.80
N GLY A 76 -3.30 3.41 9.30
CA GLY A 76 -3.19 2.97 10.69
C GLY A 76 -4.10 1.78 11.03
N SER A 77 -4.39 1.63 12.33
CA SER A 77 -5.16 0.48 12.84
C SER A 77 -6.64 0.79 13.15
N PHE A 78 -7.06 2.03 13.00
CA PHE A 78 -8.40 2.46 13.36
C PHE A 78 -9.24 2.85 12.15
N LEU A 79 -10.42 2.26 12.05
CA LEU A 79 -11.42 2.66 11.07
C LEU A 79 -12.12 3.93 11.55
N THR A 80 -11.68 5.06 11.05
CA THR A 80 -12.36 6.34 11.19
C THR A 80 -13.18 6.63 9.92
N ARG A 81 -14.03 7.67 9.96
CA ARG A 81 -14.74 8.12 8.74
C ARG A 81 -13.78 8.57 7.65
N GLY A 82 -12.68 9.23 8.01
CA GLY A 82 -11.66 9.68 7.05
C GLY A 82 -10.90 8.51 6.42
N THR A 83 -10.52 7.50 7.21
CA THR A 83 -9.91 6.25 6.70
C THR A 83 -10.85 5.52 5.74
N GLY A 84 -12.14 5.45 6.06
CA GLY A 84 -13.13 4.82 5.19
C GLY A 84 -13.18 5.47 3.79
N ALA A 85 -13.14 6.81 3.73
CA ALA A 85 -13.10 7.52 2.45
C ALA A 85 -11.83 7.22 1.64
N GLY A 86 -10.68 7.15 2.31
CA GLY A 86 -9.42 6.76 1.68
C GLY A 86 -9.45 5.34 1.13
N LEU A 87 -9.99 4.39 1.88
CA LEU A 87 -10.11 3.00 1.48
C LEU A 87 -11.02 2.81 0.25
N SER A 88 -12.17 3.50 0.21
CA SER A 88 -13.10 3.43 -0.92
C SER A 88 -12.55 4.12 -2.20
N SER A 89 -11.52 4.95 -2.07
CA SER A 89 -10.89 5.64 -3.20
C SER A 89 -9.62 4.92 -3.68
N ALA A 90 -9.19 3.88 -2.99
CA ALA A 90 -7.96 3.16 -3.29
C ALA A 90 -8.17 2.11 -4.38
N ASP A 91 -7.24 2.00 -5.32
CA ASP A 91 -7.22 0.92 -6.32
C ASP A 91 -6.85 -0.43 -5.68
N GLN A 92 -6.09 -0.40 -4.57
CA GLN A 92 -5.69 -1.58 -3.82
C GLN A 92 -5.67 -1.28 -2.32
N VAL A 93 -6.28 -2.16 -1.53
CA VAL A 93 -6.29 -2.10 -0.06
C VAL A 93 -5.54 -3.30 0.49
N PHE A 94 -4.54 -3.06 1.33
CA PHE A 94 -3.82 -4.09 2.06
C PHE A 94 -4.30 -4.15 3.50
N LEU A 95 -4.86 -5.28 3.88
CA LEU A 95 -5.21 -5.55 5.27
C LEU A 95 -4.16 -6.45 5.88
N LEU A 96 -3.40 -5.92 6.85
CA LEU A 96 -2.30 -6.65 7.48
C LEU A 96 -2.79 -7.38 8.73
N ALA A 97 -2.48 -8.67 8.81
CA ALA A 97 -2.72 -9.51 9.98
C ALA A 97 -1.41 -10.19 10.41
N THR A 98 -1.32 -10.59 11.67
CA THR A 98 -0.27 -11.50 12.16
C THR A 98 -0.89 -12.87 12.47
N PRO A 99 -0.11 -13.99 12.44
CA PRO A 99 -0.61 -15.33 12.72
C PRO A 99 -0.83 -15.54 14.22
N GLU A 100 -1.63 -14.68 14.82
CA GLU A 100 -1.93 -14.66 16.25
C GLU A 100 -3.44 -14.62 16.50
N ILE A 101 -3.92 -15.42 17.43
CA ILE A 101 -5.36 -15.53 17.75
C ILE A 101 -6.02 -14.17 18.06
N PRO A 102 -5.39 -13.25 18.83
CA PRO A 102 -5.98 -11.94 19.09
C PRO A 102 -6.16 -11.13 17.80
N THR A 103 -5.18 -11.17 16.88
CA THR A 103 -5.26 -10.49 15.59
C THR A 103 -6.37 -11.05 14.73
N LEU A 104 -6.48 -12.39 14.62
CA LEU A 104 -7.55 -13.03 13.84
C LEU A 104 -8.94 -12.71 14.39
N ARG A 105 -9.09 -12.71 15.72
CA ARG A 105 -10.34 -12.30 16.39
C ARG A 105 -10.71 -10.85 16.04
N ASN A 106 -9.73 -9.97 15.97
CA ASN A 106 -9.94 -8.58 15.58
C ASN A 106 -10.33 -8.47 14.10
N MET A 107 -9.65 -9.20 13.21
CA MET A 107 -9.95 -9.25 11.77
C MET A 107 -11.36 -9.76 11.49
N LYS A 108 -11.85 -10.78 12.21
CA LYS A 108 -13.26 -11.25 12.13
C LYS A 108 -14.29 -10.14 12.41
N ARG A 109 -13.91 -9.08 13.08
CA ARG A 109 -14.77 -7.91 13.33
C ARG A 109 -14.58 -6.81 12.30
N VAL A 110 -13.35 -6.61 11.86
CA VAL A 110 -12.96 -5.54 10.93
C VAL A 110 -13.43 -5.85 9.51
N LEU A 111 -13.17 -7.04 8.99
CA LEU A 111 -13.51 -7.43 7.61
C LEU A 111 -15.00 -7.23 7.27
N PRO A 112 -15.96 -7.77 8.05
CA PRO A 112 -17.37 -7.54 7.77
C PRO A 112 -17.79 -6.07 7.94
N ALA A 113 -17.10 -5.30 8.78
CA ALA A 113 -17.38 -3.87 8.95
C ALA A 113 -16.96 -3.09 7.69
N LEU A 114 -15.78 -3.39 7.15
CA LEU A 114 -15.30 -2.82 5.88
C LEU A 114 -16.25 -3.15 4.73
N MET A 115 -16.63 -4.42 4.58
CA MET A 115 -17.54 -4.86 3.52
C MET A 115 -18.95 -4.28 3.62
N ARG A 116 -19.42 -3.95 4.83
CA ARG A 116 -20.71 -3.23 5.00
C ARG A 116 -20.59 -1.77 4.64
N GLN A 117 -19.45 -1.15 4.88
CA GLN A 117 -19.20 0.24 4.55
C GLN A 117 -19.01 0.43 3.06
N ASP A 118 -18.32 -0.50 2.41
CA ASP A 118 -18.06 -0.52 0.99
C ASP A 118 -18.13 -1.97 0.47
N PRO A 119 -19.24 -2.39 -0.15
CA PRO A 119 -19.38 -3.75 -0.69
C PRO A 119 -18.37 -4.07 -1.79
N GLU A 120 -17.91 -3.08 -2.54
CA GLU A 120 -16.95 -3.26 -3.63
C GLU A 120 -15.50 -3.43 -3.14
N ILE A 121 -15.21 -3.12 -1.87
CA ILE A 121 -13.87 -3.22 -1.31
C ILE A 121 -13.27 -4.62 -1.46
N ARG A 122 -14.10 -5.65 -1.47
CA ARG A 122 -13.69 -7.05 -1.66
C ARG A 122 -12.92 -7.26 -2.96
N ASN A 123 -13.22 -6.48 -4.00
CA ASN A 123 -12.63 -6.64 -5.34
C ASN A 123 -11.18 -6.13 -5.40
N HIS A 124 -10.80 -5.27 -4.46
CA HIS A 124 -9.48 -4.65 -4.40
C HIS A 124 -8.80 -4.77 -3.02
N LEU A 125 -9.38 -5.57 -2.10
CA LEU A 125 -8.78 -5.87 -0.81
C LEU A 125 -7.94 -7.13 -0.88
N SER A 126 -6.72 -7.05 -0.35
CA SER A 126 -5.82 -8.19 -0.19
C SER A 126 -5.39 -8.35 1.25
N LEU A 127 -5.53 -9.55 1.77
CA LEU A 127 -5.03 -9.91 3.09
C LEU A 127 -3.54 -10.23 3.01
N VAL A 128 -2.73 -9.55 3.82
CA VAL A 128 -1.29 -9.78 3.95
C VAL A 128 -1.01 -10.36 5.33
N LEU A 129 -0.48 -11.58 5.37
CA LEU A 129 -0.08 -12.20 6.62
C LEU A 129 1.37 -11.82 6.93
N ASN A 130 1.56 -10.98 7.93
CA ASN A 130 2.85 -10.44 8.33
C ASN A 130 3.45 -11.21 9.52
N ARG A 131 4.79 -11.17 9.65
CA ARG A 131 5.55 -11.82 10.73
C ARG A 131 5.39 -13.33 10.79
N VAL A 132 5.27 -13.99 9.64
CA VAL A 132 5.14 -15.44 9.56
C VAL A 132 6.46 -16.11 9.92
N GLY A 133 6.42 -17.00 10.91
CA GLY A 133 7.57 -17.79 11.37
C GLY A 133 7.35 -19.30 11.23
N PRO A 134 8.43 -20.08 11.26
CA PRO A 134 8.34 -21.55 11.13
C PRO A 134 7.63 -22.21 12.32
N ASP A 135 7.67 -21.56 13.49
CA ASP A 135 7.13 -22.10 14.75
C ASP A 135 5.74 -21.54 15.08
N ASP A 136 5.09 -20.83 14.16
CA ASP A 136 3.78 -20.27 14.40
C ASP A 136 2.73 -21.39 14.54
N MET A 137 1.95 -21.34 15.62
CA MET A 137 0.87 -22.29 15.88
C MET A 137 -0.32 -22.10 14.94
N VAL A 138 -0.52 -20.87 14.45
CA VAL A 138 -1.56 -20.51 13.50
C VAL A 138 -0.93 -20.47 12.11
N ARG A 139 -1.39 -21.30 11.21
CA ARG A 139 -0.88 -21.39 9.83
C ARG A 139 -1.72 -20.54 8.88
N LYS A 140 -1.20 -20.33 7.67
CA LYS A 140 -1.91 -19.60 6.61
C LYS A 140 -3.31 -20.18 6.37
N ASP A 141 -3.42 -21.50 6.24
CA ASP A 141 -4.69 -22.20 5.98
C ASP A 141 -5.70 -21.96 7.10
N ASP A 142 -5.25 -21.95 8.38
CA ASP A 142 -6.10 -21.64 9.54
C ASP A 142 -6.62 -20.20 9.48
N VAL A 143 -5.77 -19.26 9.01
CA VAL A 143 -6.16 -17.85 8.83
C VAL A 143 -7.22 -17.72 7.74
N GLU A 144 -7.03 -18.38 6.60
CA GLU A 144 -7.97 -18.37 5.48
C GLU A 144 -9.31 -18.99 5.85
N GLU A 145 -9.30 -20.12 6.58
CA GLU A 145 -10.52 -20.77 7.09
C GLU A 145 -11.26 -19.85 8.08
N VAL A 146 -10.52 -19.27 9.04
CA VAL A 146 -11.12 -18.43 10.09
C VAL A 146 -11.68 -17.13 9.50
N LEU A 147 -11.02 -16.51 8.55
CA LEU A 147 -11.41 -15.21 7.98
C LEU A 147 -12.27 -15.33 6.72
N GLU A 148 -12.46 -16.55 6.19
CA GLU A 148 -13.17 -16.82 4.93
C GLU A 148 -12.64 -15.93 3.79
N THR A 149 -11.32 -15.69 3.79
CA THR A 149 -10.65 -14.78 2.87
C THR A 149 -9.27 -15.31 2.55
N GLU A 150 -8.92 -15.37 1.28
CA GLU A 150 -7.62 -15.81 0.81
C GLU A 150 -6.51 -14.84 1.25
N VAL A 151 -5.38 -15.39 1.70
CA VAL A 151 -4.17 -14.61 1.99
C VAL A 151 -3.40 -14.39 0.70
N GLY A 152 -3.39 -13.16 0.22
CA GLY A 152 -2.71 -12.76 -1.02
C GLY A 152 -1.20 -12.87 -0.91
N TRP A 153 -0.62 -12.40 0.18
CA TRP A 153 0.82 -12.44 0.41
C TRP A 153 1.18 -12.76 1.85
N THR A 154 2.40 -13.29 2.01
CA THR A 154 3.00 -13.55 3.33
C THR A 154 4.34 -12.83 3.44
N LEU A 155 4.57 -12.19 4.59
CA LEU A 155 5.84 -11.55 4.94
C LEU A 155 6.47 -12.31 6.11
N PRO A 156 7.71 -12.78 5.99
CA PRO A 156 8.37 -13.55 7.03
C PRO A 156 8.71 -12.69 8.24
N ARG A 157 8.86 -13.33 9.41
CA ARG A 157 9.40 -12.68 10.59
C ARG A 157 10.90 -12.42 10.39
N ASP A 158 11.30 -11.15 10.45
CA ASP A 158 12.70 -10.72 10.34
C ASP A 158 12.93 -9.51 11.28
N ASP A 159 12.70 -9.75 12.58
CA ASP A 159 12.74 -8.69 13.60
C ASP A 159 14.12 -8.01 13.65
N GLY A 160 15.21 -8.77 13.39
CA GLY A 160 16.57 -8.24 13.37
C GLY A 160 16.80 -7.22 12.26
N ALA A 161 16.42 -7.56 11.03
CA ALA A 161 16.55 -6.65 9.89
C ALA A 161 15.66 -5.43 10.04
N LEU A 162 14.41 -5.61 10.48
CA LEU A 162 13.46 -4.53 10.67
C LEU A 162 13.88 -3.57 11.79
N THR A 163 14.33 -4.09 12.93
CA THR A 163 14.84 -3.27 14.04
C THR A 163 16.07 -2.47 13.60
N LYS A 164 17.00 -3.10 12.88
CA LYS A 164 18.17 -2.42 12.35
C LYS A 164 17.78 -1.31 11.38
N ALA A 165 16.89 -1.57 10.44
CA ALA A 165 16.38 -0.60 9.48
C ALA A 165 15.73 0.60 10.17
N ALA A 166 14.86 0.35 11.16
CA ALA A 166 14.19 1.37 11.93
C ALA A 166 15.17 2.26 12.70
N ASN A 167 16.19 1.66 13.37
CA ASN A 167 17.20 2.40 14.13
C ASN A 167 18.13 3.24 13.24
N LEU A 168 18.35 2.82 12.00
CA LEU A 168 19.15 3.56 11.01
C LEU A 168 18.33 4.59 10.23
N GLY A 169 17.00 4.61 10.36
CA GLY A 169 16.14 5.45 9.54
C GLY A 169 16.21 5.11 8.04
N ALA A 170 16.58 3.87 7.71
CA ALA A 170 16.76 3.40 6.34
C ALA A 170 15.80 2.23 6.05
N PRO A 171 15.01 2.27 4.97
CA PRO A 171 14.09 1.20 4.64
C PRO A 171 14.79 -0.15 4.46
N VAL A 172 14.19 -1.23 4.94
CA VAL A 172 14.77 -2.58 4.87
C VAL A 172 15.08 -3.04 3.44
N VAL A 173 14.37 -2.50 2.47
CA VAL A 173 14.57 -2.81 1.04
C VAL A 173 15.83 -2.18 0.44
N THR A 174 16.36 -1.11 1.05
CA THR A 174 17.59 -0.43 0.61
C THR A 174 18.85 -0.95 1.31
N GLY A 175 18.70 -1.60 2.47
CA GLY A 175 19.79 -1.95 3.38
C GLY A 175 20.47 -3.31 3.16
N GLY A 176 20.16 -4.03 2.09
CA GLY A 176 20.75 -5.33 1.80
C GLY A 176 19.72 -6.47 1.69
N LYS A 177 20.21 -7.70 1.55
CA LYS A 177 19.35 -8.89 1.38
C LYS A 177 18.75 -9.31 2.72
N SER A 178 17.45 -9.06 2.91
CA SER A 178 16.64 -9.66 3.97
C SER A 178 15.52 -10.49 3.37
N SER A 179 15.06 -11.52 4.08
CA SER A 179 13.93 -12.34 3.66
C SER A 179 12.66 -11.49 3.56
N TYR A 180 12.48 -10.58 4.51
CA TYR A 180 11.37 -9.62 4.53
C TYR A 180 11.41 -8.66 3.33
N GLY A 181 12.56 -8.03 3.08
CA GLY A 181 12.75 -7.13 1.94
C GLY A 181 12.52 -7.84 0.60
N SER A 182 13.01 -9.06 0.45
CA SER A 182 12.78 -9.88 -0.77
C SER A 182 11.31 -10.22 -0.97
N SER A 183 10.56 -10.46 0.10
CA SER A 183 9.12 -10.74 0.01
C SER A 183 8.32 -9.47 -0.31
N LEU A 184 8.72 -8.32 0.24
CA LEU A 184 8.12 -7.03 -0.14
C LEU A 184 8.33 -6.72 -1.62
N MET A 185 9.53 -6.94 -2.15
CA MET A 185 9.81 -6.71 -3.58
C MET A 185 8.93 -7.57 -4.49
N LYS A 186 8.63 -8.82 -4.09
CA LYS A 186 7.67 -9.65 -4.85
C LYS A 186 6.27 -9.04 -4.88
N ILE A 187 5.80 -8.44 -3.77
CA ILE A 187 4.52 -7.74 -3.75
C ILE A 187 4.56 -6.56 -4.73
N VAL A 188 5.65 -5.80 -4.73
CA VAL A 188 5.83 -4.67 -5.65
C VAL A 188 5.84 -5.14 -7.11
N ASP A 189 6.58 -6.21 -7.42
CA ASP A 189 6.63 -6.79 -8.78
C ASP A 189 5.25 -7.29 -9.24
N ASP A 190 4.47 -7.89 -8.34
CA ASP A 190 3.11 -8.36 -8.62
C ASP A 190 2.13 -7.19 -8.90
N LEU A 191 2.33 -6.05 -8.24
CA LEU A 191 1.46 -4.87 -8.36
C LEU A 191 1.82 -3.97 -9.54
N CYS A 192 3.11 -3.68 -9.68
CA CYS A 192 3.61 -2.71 -10.65
C CYS A 192 4.07 -3.36 -11.96
N GLY A 193 4.16 -4.68 -12.01
CA GLY A 193 4.90 -5.43 -13.02
C GLY A 193 6.40 -5.46 -12.72
N ALA A 194 7.05 -6.58 -13.02
CA ALA A 194 8.49 -6.66 -12.87
C ALA A 194 9.17 -5.61 -13.78
N PRO A 195 10.20 -4.89 -13.30
CA PRO A 195 10.92 -3.95 -14.14
C PRO A 195 11.47 -4.70 -15.35
N GLU A 196 11.22 -4.15 -16.54
CA GLU A 196 11.85 -4.68 -17.77
C GLU A 196 13.36 -4.62 -17.57
N THR A 197 13.97 -5.76 -17.35
CA THR A 197 15.44 -5.86 -17.35
C THR A 197 15.91 -5.45 -18.73
N PRO A 198 16.75 -4.41 -18.87
CA PRO A 198 17.30 -4.07 -20.17
C PRO A 198 18.08 -5.29 -20.67
N THR A 199 17.52 -5.99 -21.63
CA THR A 199 18.19 -7.08 -22.34
C THR A 199 19.40 -6.50 -23.03
N ASN A 200 20.55 -6.64 -22.39
CA ASN A 200 21.85 -6.33 -23.00
C ASN A 200 22.07 -7.40 -24.08
N SER A 201 21.58 -7.11 -25.28
CA SER A 201 21.77 -7.93 -26.46
C SER A 201 23.26 -7.89 -26.87
N ARG A 202 24.06 -8.79 -26.30
CA ARG A 202 25.33 -9.19 -26.91
C ARG A 202 25.13 -10.52 -27.58
N SER A 203 24.99 -10.38 -28.90
CA SER A 203 25.35 -11.31 -29.96
C SER A 203 25.70 -12.76 -29.57
N GLY A 204 24.97 -13.69 -30.15
CA GLY A 204 25.36 -15.11 -30.27
C GLY A 204 24.32 -15.85 -31.07
N LEU A 205 24.53 -15.88 -32.41
CA LEU A 205 23.83 -16.85 -33.25
C LEU A 205 23.98 -18.26 -32.66
N VAL A 206 22.97 -19.03 -32.60
CA VAL A 206 22.77 -20.40 -33.13
C VAL A 206 21.50 -21.01 -32.52
N GLY A 207 20.66 -21.58 -33.38
CA GLY A 207 19.76 -22.68 -32.97
C GLY A 207 18.27 -22.38 -33.03
N ALA A 208 17.73 -22.53 -34.20
CA ALA A 208 16.29 -22.66 -34.46
C ALA A 208 15.69 -23.93 -33.86
N ILE A 209 14.35 -23.92 -33.77
CA ILE A 209 13.39 -25.02 -33.76
C ILE A 209 12.89 -25.48 -32.37
N GLY A 210 11.58 -25.38 -32.21
CA GLY A 210 10.86 -26.29 -31.35
C GLY A 210 9.68 -25.70 -30.55
N GLY A 211 8.50 -25.61 -31.18
CA GLY A 211 7.26 -26.14 -30.62
C GLY A 211 6.49 -25.33 -29.60
N MET A 212 5.54 -24.58 -30.02
CA MET A 212 4.09 -24.90 -29.96
C MET A 212 3.45 -25.13 -28.59
N PHE A 213 2.47 -24.27 -28.33
CA PHE A 213 1.31 -24.44 -27.43
C PHE A 213 1.51 -24.45 -25.91
N SER A 214 1.21 -23.31 -25.28
CA SER A 214 0.19 -23.31 -24.23
C SER A 214 -0.41 -21.89 -24.11
N ARG A 215 -1.70 -21.79 -24.45
CA ARG A 215 -2.53 -20.62 -24.19
C ARG A 215 -2.78 -20.56 -22.69
N LYS A 216 -2.25 -19.56 -22.01
CA LYS A 216 -2.76 -19.10 -20.71
C LYS A 216 -3.55 -17.81 -20.93
N SER A 217 -4.76 -17.82 -20.43
CA SER A 217 -5.70 -16.69 -20.47
C SER A 217 -5.10 -15.43 -19.86
N PRO A 218 -5.36 -14.24 -20.40
CA PRO A 218 -4.84 -13.00 -19.85
C PRO A 218 -5.61 -12.65 -18.57
N LYS A 219 -4.88 -12.38 -17.51
CA LYS A 219 -5.39 -11.67 -16.32
C LYS A 219 -5.81 -10.25 -16.74
N PRO A 220 -6.86 -9.68 -16.15
CA PRO A 220 -7.32 -8.35 -16.53
C PRO A 220 -6.21 -7.31 -16.26
N ARG A 221 -5.90 -6.53 -17.27
CA ARG A 221 -5.09 -5.30 -17.16
C ARG A 221 -5.89 -4.33 -16.30
N VAL A 222 -5.31 -3.90 -15.20
CA VAL A 222 -5.78 -2.73 -14.46
C VAL A 222 -5.52 -1.51 -15.34
N ASP A 223 -6.60 -0.94 -15.88
CA ASP A 223 -6.54 0.29 -16.65
C ASP A 223 -6.45 1.46 -15.67
N THR A 224 -5.31 2.11 -15.60
CA THR A 224 -4.97 3.19 -14.67
C THR A 224 -5.66 4.52 -15.00
N ARG A 225 -6.80 4.52 -15.71
CA ARG A 225 -7.56 5.71 -16.04
C ARG A 225 -9.05 5.52 -15.77
N ARG A 226 -9.47 5.66 -14.50
CA ARG A 226 -10.86 5.96 -14.17
C ARG A 226 -10.94 6.99 -13.05
N THR A 227 -11.05 8.23 -13.44
CA THR A 227 -11.74 9.26 -12.66
C THR A 227 -13.20 8.85 -12.54
N ALA A 228 -13.63 8.44 -11.36
CA ALA A 228 -15.04 8.21 -11.07
C ALA A 228 -15.70 9.56 -10.80
N THR A 229 -16.45 10.07 -11.76
CA THR A 229 -17.44 11.13 -11.55
C THR A 229 -18.67 10.45 -10.96
N ALA A 230 -18.91 10.63 -9.66
CA ALA A 230 -20.17 10.24 -9.05
C ALA A 230 -21.12 11.44 -9.15
N GLU A 231 -22.11 11.38 -10.03
CA GLU A 231 -23.30 12.22 -10.00
C GLU A 231 -24.16 11.83 -8.80
N VAL A 232 -24.36 12.78 -7.91
CA VAL A 232 -25.35 12.70 -6.83
C VAL A 232 -26.68 13.16 -7.40
N THR A 233 -27.62 12.26 -7.56
CA THR A 233 -29.04 12.62 -7.81
C THR A 233 -29.81 12.45 -6.51
N SER A 234 -30.35 13.56 -6.04
CA SER A 234 -31.45 13.80 -5.06
C SER A 234 -31.74 12.77 -3.99
#